data_6b648af2bde56543e57cf114a77dccdb
#
_entry.id   6b648af2bde56543e57cf114a77dccdb
#
_cell.length_a   1.000
_cell.length_b   1.000
_cell.length_c   1.000
_cell.angle_alpha   90.00
_cell.angle_beta   90.00
_cell.angle_gamma   90.00
#
_symmetry.space_group_name_H-M   'P 1'
#
loop_
_entity.id
_entity.type
_entity.pdbx_description
1 polymer ?
#
loop_
_entity_poly.entity_id
_entity_poly.type
_entity_poly.pdbx_seq_one_letter_code
_entity_poly.pdbx_strand_id
1 'polypeptide(L)'
;GSFQESVPFERWMADGHVTVREELLGCVGCGIRENQGTVAVIDLPVFKEEDYAYDFLEPEKVAVKYYKDSFDSKVTFPVASYELRKAFANNGQELARLEGFISRSLEIKGAELKEVLIEGFASPEGKAEYNQSLAEGRTLALSNYISGKYPGLKKAATYRTVGAGEDWEGLKKLVGISPLSNKEELLSIIDRYPTD
;
A
#
# COMPACT_ATOMS: atom_id res chain seq x y z
N GLY A 1 18.73 33.97 -49.75
CA GLY A 1 18.04 34.06 -48.47
C GLY A 1 18.15 32.74 -47.75
N SER A 2 18.21 32.72 -46.43
CA SER A 2 18.10 31.52 -45.61
C SER A 2 16.65 31.34 -45.17
N PHE A 3 16.20 30.13 -45.23
CA PHE A 3 14.87 29.72 -44.72
C PHE A 3 15.06 28.67 -43.60
N GLN A 4 14.35 28.82 -42.54
CA GLN A 4 14.36 27.88 -41.45
C GLN A 4 12.91 27.60 -41.00
N GLU A 5 12.54 26.34 -40.98
CA GLU A 5 11.24 25.86 -40.52
C GLU A 5 11.45 24.65 -39.61
N SER A 6 10.53 24.44 -38.65
CA SER A 6 10.54 23.25 -37.82
C SER A 6 9.13 22.67 -37.74
N VAL A 7 9.06 21.38 -37.95
CA VAL A 7 7.82 20.63 -37.87
C VAL A 7 7.94 19.51 -36.85
N PRO A 8 6.85 19.11 -36.13
CA PRO A 8 6.87 17.94 -35.28
C PRO A 8 7.25 16.68 -36.07
N PHE A 9 8.16 15.88 -35.52
CA PHE A 9 8.55 14.64 -36.16
C PHE A 9 7.42 13.62 -36.15
N GLU A 10 7.11 13.02 -37.28
CA GLU A 10 6.19 11.88 -37.42
C GLU A 10 6.96 10.67 -37.99
N ARG A 11 6.54 9.45 -37.63
CA ARG A 11 7.26 8.21 -37.92
C ARG A 11 7.52 8.00 -39.43
N TRP A 12 6.61 8.43 -40.29
CA TRP A 12 6.78 8.38 -41.77
C TRP A 12 7.92 9.24 -42.29
N MET A 13 8.37 10.23 -41.51
CA MET A 13 9.48 11.13 -41.90
C MET A 13 10.86 10.48 -41.74
N ALA A 14 10.92 9.30 -41.08
CA ALA A 14 12.18 8.61 -40.81
C ALA A 14 12.88 8.11 -42.09
N ASP A 15 12.11 7.85 -43.15
CA ASP A 15 12.57 7.43 -44.45
C ASP A 15 11.96 8.40 -45.51
N GLY A 16 12.53 9.55 -45.60
CA GLY A 16 12.00 10.61 -46.42
C GLY A 16 13.05 11.49 -47.04
N HIS A 17 12.60 12.41 -47.87
CA HIS A 17 13.47 13.43 -48.43
C HIS A 17 12.80 14.81 -48.36
N VAL A 18 13.62 15.81 -48.14
CA VAL A 18 13.21 17.22 -48.15
C VAL A 18 13.45 17.80 -49.52
N THR A 19 12.37 18.26 -50.15
CA THR A 19 12.45 18.94 -51.45
C THR A 19 12.13 20.41 -51.28
N VAL A 20 12.86 21.23 -52.00
CA VAL A 20 12.58 22.65 -52.14
C VAL A 20 12.06 22.88 -53.56
N ARG A 21 10.90 23.52 -53.63
CA ARG A 21 10.29 23.98 -54.88
C ARG A 21 10.41 25.50 -54.93
N GLU A 22 11.06 26.00 -55.94
CA GLU A 22 11.22 27.42 -56.19
C GLU A 22 10.33 27.82 -57.39
N GLU A 23 9.46 28.78 -57.18
CA GLU A 23 8.62 29.32 -58.22
C GLU A 23 9.03 30.78 -58.46
N LEU A 24 9.52 31.04 -59.63
CA LEU A 24 9.84 32.41 -60.08
C LEU A 24 8.65 32.94 -60.89
N LEU A 25 7.91 33.88 -60.27
CA LEU A 25 6.79 34.56 -60.90
C LEU A 25 7.35 35.79 -61.64
N GLY A 26 7.30 35.75 -62.98
CA GLY A 26 7.68 36.88 -63.82
C GLY A 26 6.56 37.91 -63.96
N CYS A 27 6.90 39.10 -64.45
CA CYS A 27 5.92 40.09 -64.83
C CYS A 27 5.01 39.59 -65.97
N VAL A 28 3.87 40.24 -66.14
CA VAL A 28 2.83 39.86 -67.13
C VAL A 28 3.49 39.54 -68.53
N GLY A 29 3.39 38.26 -68.93
CA GLY A 29 3.91 37.75 -70.19
C GLY A 29 5.24 36.96 -70.10
N CYS A 30 5.84 36.85 -68.94
CA CYS A 30 7.04 36.01 -68.73
C CYS A 30 6.64 34.63 -68.22
N GLY A 31 7.31 33.59 -68.73
CA GLY A 31 7.00 32.21 -68.32
C GLY A 31 7.34 31.97 -66.82
N ILE A 32 6.57 31.15 -66.20
CA ILE A 32 6.86 30.62 -64.82
C ILE A 32 8.05 29.68 -64.98
N ARG A 33 9.10 29.95 -64.24
CA ARG A 33 10.23 28.99 -64.11
C ARG A 33 10.07 28.27 -62.78
N GLU A 34 9.86 26.99 -62.88
CA GLU A 34 9.75 26.11 -61.73
C GLU A 34 11.05 25.29 -61.59
N ASN A 35 11.63 25.31 -60.43
CA ASN A 35 12.81 24.50 -60.12
C ASN A 35 12.51 23.71 -58.85
N GLN A 36 12.75 22.41 -58.90
CA GLN A 36 12.57 21.53 -57.75
C GLN A 36 13.86 20.74 -57.53
N GLY A 37 14.33 20.69 -56.30
CA GLY A 37 15.52 19.95 -55.92
C GLY A 37 15.38 19.32 -54.56
N THR A 38 15.91 18.11 -54.40
CA THR A 38 16.04 17.46 -53.10
C THR A 38 17.25 18.06 -52.39
N VAL A 39 17.04 18.62 -51.22
CA VAL A 39 18.08 19.29 -50.42
C VAL A 39 18.58 18.42 -49.26
N ALA A 40 17.82 17.44 -48.84
CA ALA A 40 18.25 16.49 -47.84
C ALA A 40 17.51 15.13 -47.99
N VAL A 41 18.20 14.06 -47.66
CA VAL A 41 17.64 12.72 -47.50
C VAL A 41 17.69 12.42 -46.01
N ILE A 42 16.57 11.99 -45.47
CA ILE A 42 16.43 11.57 -44.08
C ILE A 42 16.44 10.04 -44.10
N ASP A 43 17.43 9.47 -43.44
CA ASP A 43 17.55 8.01 -43.22
C ASP A 43 17.82 7.79 -41.74
N LEU A 44 16.77 7.77 -40.97
CA LEU A 44 16.85 7.51 -39.53
C LEU A 44 16.54 6.04 -39.26
N PRO A 45 17.30 5.38 -38.38
CA PRO A 45 17.03 4.02 -38.01
C PRO A 45 15.67 3.94 -37.31
N VAL A 46 14.69 3.34 -37.96
CA VAL A 46 13.38 3.01 -37.35
C VAL A 46 13.51 1.66 -36.68
N PHE A 47 13.65 1.66 -35.37
CA PHE A 47 13.69 0.43 -34.62
C PHE A 47 12.34 -0.31 -34.71
N LYS A 48 12.38 -1.56 -35.12
CA LYS A 48 11.27 -2.49 -35.17
C LYS A 48 11.33 -3.41 -33.96
N GLU A 49 10.22 -4.09 -33.66
CA GLU A 49 10.16 -5.01 -32.54
C GLU A 49 11.20 -6.14 -32.65
N GLU A 50 11.49 -6.57 -33.86
CA GLU A 50 12.52 -7.57 -34.19
C GLU A 50 13.97 -7.12 -33.91
N ASP A 51 14.20 -5.81 -33.79
CA ASP A 51 15.54 -5.26 -33.50
C ASP A 51 15.89 -5.31 -32.00
N TYR A 52 14.91 -5.68 -31.15
CA TYR A 52 15.12 -5.83 -29.72
C TYR A 52 15.33 -7.30 -29.37
N ALA A 53 16.48 -7.62 -28.81
CA ALA A 53 16.68 -8.89 -28.13
C ALA A 53 16.10 -8.77 -26.72
N TYR A 54 14.98 -9.47 -26.47
CA TYR A 54 14.41 -9.54 -25.14
C TYR A 54 15.15 -10.62 -24.34
N ASP A 55 15.95 -10.18 -23.38
CA ASP A 55 16.57 -11.10 -22.43
C ASP A 55 15.68 -11.17 -21.19
N PHE A 56 14.94 -12.27 -21.05
CA PHE A 56 14.10 -12.52 -19.88
C PHE A 56 14.98 -13.12 -18.78
N LEU A 57 15.29 -12.28 -17.78
CA LEU A 57 15.86 -12.79 -16.54
C LEU A 57 14.78 -13.61 -15.81
N GLU A 58 14.95 -14.93 -15.74
CA GLU A 58 14.12 -15.72 -14.83
C GLU A 58 14.41 -15.26 -13.39
N PRO A 59 13.40 -14.77 -12.65
CA PRO A 59 13.60 -14.40 -11.26
C PRO A 59 13.99 -15.64 -10.46
N GLU A 60 14.92 -15.48 -9.53
CA GLU A 60 15.26 -16.56 -8.60
C GLU A 60 14.00 -17.11 -7.94
N LYS A 61 13.81 -18.43 -8.02
CA LYS A 61 12.68 -19.10 -7.38
C LYS A 61 12.88 -19.03 -5.87
N VAL A 62 12.15 -18.15 -5.20
CA VAL A 62 12.11 -18.13 -3.74
C VAL A 62 11.47 -19.44 -3.27
N ALA A 63 12.28 -20.33 -2.67
CA ALA A 63 11.85 -21.65 -2.24
C ALA A 63 10.76 -21.58 -1.15
N VAL A 64 10.77 -20.54 -0.33
CA VAL A 64 9.78 -20.30 0.74
C VAL A 64 9.29 -18.88 0.64
N LYS A 65 7.97 -18.70 0.48
CA LYS A 65 7.32 -17.39 0.51
C LYS A 65 6.70 -17.17 1.88
N TYR A 66 7.00 -16.02 2.48
CA TYR A 66 6.39 -15.60 3.72
C TYR A 66 5.21 -14.66 3.41
N TYR A 67 4.10 -14.93 4.07
CA TYR A 67 2.92 -14.11 4.01
C TYR A 67 2.55 -13.66 5.44
N LYS A 68 2.24 -12.38 5.60
CA LYS A 68 1.77 -11.82 6.88
C LYS A 68 0.36 -11.29 6.67
N ASP A 69 -0.53 -11.69 7.55
CA ASP A 69 -1.88 -11.15 7.62
C ASP A 69 -2.15 -10.64 9.03
N SER A 70 -3.06 -9.68 9.17
CA SER A 70 -3.38 -9.06 10.44
C SER A 70 -4.88 -8.82 10.56
N PHE A 71 -5.37 -8.85 11.77
CA PHE A 71 -6.78 -8.62 12.09
C PHE A 71 -6.90 -7.73 13.32
N ASP A 72 -7.52 -6.56 13.14
CA ASP A 72 -7.82 -5.65 14.24
C ASP A 72 -9.17 -6.01 14.85
N SER A 73 -9.17 -6.30 16.14
CA SER A 73 -10.36 -6.67 16.91
C SER A 73 -10.59 -5.69 18.06
N LYS A 74 -11.83 -5.22 18.19
CA LYS A 74 -12.25 -4.32 19.27
C LYS A 74 -12.92 -5.09 20.42
N VAL A 75 -12.13 -5.92 21.08
CA VAL A 75 -12.61 -6.62 22.27
C VAL A 75 -12.66 -5.66 23.45
N THR A 76 -13.83 -5.52 24.06
CA THR A 76 -14.08 -4.59 25.17
C THR A 76 -14.03 -5.32 26.49
N PHE A 77 -13.42 -4.71 27.48
CA PHE A 77 -13.34 -5.23 28.85
C PHE A 77 -14.06 -4.29 29.81
N PRO A 78 -14.62 -4.80 30.93
CA PRO A 78 -15.11 -3.93 31.99
C PRO A 78 -14.00 -3.02 32.52
N VAL A 79 -14.39 -1.89 33.09
CA VAL A 79 -13.44 -0.92 33.68
C VAL A 79 -12.55 -1.62 34.70
N ALA A 80 -11.25 -1.32 34.66
CA ALA A 80 -10.24 -1.89 35.56
C ALA A 80 -10.22 -3.44 35.60
N SER A 81 -10.59 -4.09 34.48
CA SER A 81 -10.66 -5.55 34.38
C SER A 81 -10.01 -6.06 33.11
N TYR A 82 -9.49 -7.27 33.19
CA TYR A 82 -9.01 -8.08 32.08
C TYR A 82 -9.82 -9.37 31.90
N GLU A 83 -11.00 -9.45 32.53
CA GLU A 83 -11.91 -10.59 32.35
C GLU A 83 -12.63 -10.53 31.02
N LEU A 84 -12.32 -11.47 30.11
CA LEU A 84 -12.96 -11.56 28.80
C LEU A 84 -14.37 -12.13 28.93
N ARG A 85 -15.39 -11.29 28.79
CA ARG A 85 -16.78 -11.68 28.81
C ARG A 85 -17.39 -11.61 27.41
N LYS A 86 -17.80 -12.76 26.89
CA LYS A 86 -18.39 -12.85 25.54
C LYS A 86 -19.69 -12.03 25.40
N ALA A 87 -20.47 -11.97 26.45
CA ALA A 87 -21.75 -11.22 26.48
C ALA A 87 -21.59 -9.73 26.79
N PHE A 88 -20.35 -9.25 27.04
CA PHE A 88 -20.10 -7.84 27.35
C PHE A 88 -19.96 -7.02 26.08
N ALA A 89 -20.66 -5.90 26.01
CA ALA A 89 -20.66 -5.01 24.84
C ALA A 89 -20.89 -5.79 23.52
N ASN A 90 -20.03 -5.58 22.53
CA ASN A 90 -20.10 -6.25 21.22
C ASN A 90 -19.16 -7.46 21.09
N ASN A 91 -18.61 -7.96 22.19
CA ASN A 91 -17.57 -8.99 22.17
C ASN A 91 -17.99 -10.26 21.41
N GLY A 92 -19.28 -10.64 21.49
CA GLY A 92 -19.78 -11.83 20.81
C GLY A 92 -19.54 -11.77 19.29
N GLN A 93 -19.79 -10.61 18.67
CA GLN A 93 -19.57 -10.40 17.23
C GLN A 93 -18.08 -10.26 16.91
N GLU A 94 -17.32 -9.50 17.71
CA GLU A 94 -15.90 -9.31 17.51
C GLU A 94 -15.12 -10.62 17.62
N LEU A 95 -15.43 -11.45 18.61
CA LEU A 95 -14.82 -12.78 18.74
C LEU A 95 -15.21 -13.70 17.59
N ALA A 96 -16.44 -13.65 17.09
CA ALA A 96 -16.85 -14.42 15.92
C ALA A 96 -16.12 -13.99 14.66
N ARG A 97 -15.87 -12.69 14.46
CA ARG A 97 -15.05 -12.16 13.35
C ARG A 97 -13.59 -12.64 13.44
N LEU A 98 -13.01 -12.56 14.63
CA LEU A 98 -11.66 -13.04 14.90
C LEU A 98 -11.53 -14.55 14.63
N GLU A 99 -12.49 -15.34 15.10
CA GLU A 99 -12.54 -16.77 14.84
C GLU A 99 -12.64 -17.09 13.35
N GLY A 100 -13.47 -16.36 12.62
CA GLY A 100 -13.57 -16.47 11.16
C GLY A 100 -12.27 -16.13 10.44
N PHE A 101 -11.52 -15.13 10.92
CA PHE A 101 -10.19 -14.79 10.41
C PHE A 101 -9.21 -15.94 10.66
N ILE A 102 -9.12 -16.44 11.89
CA ILE A 102 -8.23 -17.56 12.26
C ILE A 102 -8.54 -18.81 11.42
N SER A 103 -9.82 -19.17 11.29
CA SER A 103 -10.22 -20.34 10.51
C SER A 103 -9.79 -20.22 9.06
N ARG A 104 -10.04 -19.08 8.40
CA ARG A 104 -9.59 -18.85 7.02
C ARG A 104 -8.07 -18.92 6.87
N SER A 105 -7.33 -18.36 7.81
CA SER A 105 -5.86 -18.40 7.78
C SER A 105 -5.32 -19.82 7.90
N LEU A 106 -5.99 -20.67 8.70
CA LEU A 106 -5.60 -22.08 8.84
C LEU A 106 -5.99 -22.96 7.63
N GLU A 107 -6.95 -22.52 6.81
CA GLU A 107 -7.41 -23.25 5.63
C GLU A 107 -6.56 -23.01 4.37
N ILE A 108 -5.57 -22.12 4.43
CA ILE A 108 -4.70 -21.82 3.27
C ILE A 108 -3.87 -23.06 2.92
N LYS A 109 -4.20 -23.66 1.78
CA LYS A 109 -3.52 -24.88 1.30
C LYS A 109 -2.03 -24.65 1.05
N GLY A 110 -1.21 -25.51 1.61
CA GLY A 110 0.24 -25.44 1.43
C GLY A 110 0.93 -24.36 2.27
N ALA A 111 0.20 -23.65 3.11
CA ALA A 111 0.77 -22.71 4.07
C ALA A 111 1.05 -23.41 5.41
N GLU A 112 2.16 -23.05 6.03
CA GLU A 112 2.51 -23.43 7.39
C GLU A 112 2.53 -22.20 8.27
N LEU A 113 1.77 -22.22 9.35
CA LEU A 113 1.73 -21.11 10.30
C LEU A 113 3.03 -21.09 11.11
N LYS A 114 3.81 -20.04 10.94
CA LYS A 114 5.12 -19.88 11.59
C LYS A 114 5.04 -19.08 12.88
N GLU A 115 4.24 -18.01 12.88
CA GLU A 115 4.15 -17.11 14.04
C GLU A 115 2.72 -16.59 14.23
N VAL A 116 2.31 -16.53 15.48
CA VAL A 116 1.12 -15.81 15.95
C VAL A 116 1.58 -14.75 16.94
N LEU A 117 1.28 -13.50 16.62
CA LEU A 117 1.45 -12.36 17.51
C LEU A 117 0.08 -11.85 17.93
N ILE A 118 -0.15 -11.75 19.23
CA ILE A 118 -1.33 -11.09 19.80
C ILE A 118 -0.83 -9.86 20.55
N GLU A 119 -1.25 -8.71 20.08
CA GLU A 119 -0.94 -7.42 20.66
C GLU A 119 -2.22 -6.80 21.22
N GLY A 120 -2.15 -6.33 22.45
CA GLY A 120 -3.29 -5.73 23.12
C GLY A 120 -2.93 -4.43 23.80
N PHE A 121 -3.91 -3.54 23.87
CA PHE A 121 -3.77 -2.19 24.36
C PHE A 121 -4.78 -1.89 25.48
N ALA A 122 -4.48 -0.87 26.24
CA ALA A 122 -5.42 -0.22 27.14
C ALA A 122 -5.77 1.18 26.60
N SER A 123 -6.89 1.74 27.03
CA SER A 123 -7.21 3.14 26.76
C SER A 123 -6.26 4.06 27.55
N PRO A 124 -5.83 5.20 26.96
CA PRO A 124 -4.91 6.12 27.61
C PRO A 124 -5.61 6.97 28.68
N GLU A 125 -6.11 6.32 29.70
CA GLU A 125 -6.76 6.96 30.86
C GLU A 125 -6.09 6.48 32.16
N GLY A 126 -5.56 7.39 32.93
CA GLY A 126 -4.97 7.08 34.23
C GLY A 126 -3.45 6.97 34.20
N LYS A 127 -2.89 6.02 34.96
CA LYS A 127 -1.43 5.85 35.07
C LYS A 127 -0.93 4.86 34.06
N ALA A 128 0.14 5.19 33.34
CA ALA A 128 0.74 4.37 32.31
C ALA A 128 1.13 2.95 32.81
N GLU A 129 1.72 2.83 34.01
CA GLU A 129 2.11 1.52 34.56
C GLU A 129 0.89 0.64 34.84
N TYR A 130 -0.24 1.24 35.22
CA TYR A 130 -1.48 0.51 35.44
C TYR A 130 -2.08 0.05 34.11
N ASN A 131 -2.06 0.94 33.09
CA ASN A 131 -2.53 0.63 31.75
C ASN A 131 -1.66 -0.43 31.07
N GLN A 132 -0.35 -0.44 31.32
CA GLN A 132 0.54 -1.51 30.90
C GLN A 132 0.10 -2.86 31.47
N SER A 133 -0.16 -2.93 32.79
CA SER A 133 -0.66 -4.17 33.43
C SER A 133 -2.04 -4.61 32.89
N LEU A 134 -2.93 -3.66 32.60
CA LEU A 134 -4.21 -3.95 31.97
C LEU A 134 -4.06 -4.49 30.55
N ALA A 135 -3.19 -3.89 29.76
CA ALA A 135 -2.89 -4.34 28.39
C ALA A 135 -2.36 -5.77 28.38
N GLU A 136 -1.42 -6.09 29.25
CA GLU A 136 -0.87 -7.44 29.41
C GLU A 136 -1.93 -8.46 29.84
N GLY A 137 -2.73 -8.13 30.85
CA GLY A 137 -3.81 -9.01 31.33
C GLY A 137 -4.88 -9.26 30.29
N ARG A 138 -5.28 -8.22 29.53
CA ARG A 138 -6.26 -8.31 28.42
C ARG A 138 -5.73 -9.14 27.25
N THR A 139 -4.47 -8.93 26.88
CA THR A 139 -3.81 -9.72 25.84
C THR A 139 -3.73 -11.19 26.23
N LEU A 140 -3.37 -11.47 27.48
CA LEU A 140 -3.31 -12.83 27.99
C LEU A 140 -4.71 -13.49 28.01
N ALA A 141 -5.76 -12.77 28.41
CA ALA A 141 -7.12 -13.28 28.41
C ALA A 141 -7.59 -13.65 27.00
N LEU A 142 -7.33 -12.79 26.00
CA LEU A 142 -7.63 -13.08 24.60
C LEU A 142 -6.79 -14.25 24.07
N SER A 143 -5.51 -14.31 24.38
CA SER A 143 -4.62 -15.42 24.05
C SER A 143 -5.10 -16.75 24.59
N ASN A 144 -5.54 -16.78 25.85
CA ASN A 144 -6.11 -17.98 26.46
C ASN A 144 -7.42 -18.42 25.79
N TYR A 145 -8.27 -17.47 25.44
CA TYR A 145 -9.49 -17.74 24.67
C TYR A 145 -9.17 -18.41 23.32
N ILE A 146 -8.28 -17.80 22.52
CA ILE A 146 -7.87 -18.30 21.22
C ILE A 146 -7.24 -19.68 21.33
N SER A 147 -6.29 -19.85 22.24
CA SER A 147 -5.58 -21.13 22.41
C SER A 147 -6.46 -22.26 22.99
N GLY A 148 -7.47 -21.89 23.76
CA GLY A 148 -8.48 -22.86 24.23
C GLY A 148 -9.35 -23.37 23.10
N LYS A 149 -9.69 -22.51 22.13
CA LYS A 149 -10.50 -22.86 20.98
C LYS A 149 -9.70 -23.50 19.83
N TYR A 150 -8.46 -23.07 19.65
CA TYR A 150 -7.53 -23.54 18.62
C TYR A 150 -6.22 -24.06 19.24
N PRO A 151 -6.26 -25.18 19.98
CA PRO A 151 -5.09 -25.67 20.73
C PRO A 151 -3.89 -26.00 19.84
N GLY A 152 -4.15 -26.30 18.55
CA GLY A 152 -3.11 -26.57 17.56
C GLY A 152 -2.20 -25.36 17.28
N LEU A 153 -2.69 -24.14 17.45
CA LEU A 153 -1.91 -22.93 17.19
C LEU A 153 -0.65 -22.83 18.06
N LYS A 154 -0.75 -23.19 19.33
CA LYS A 154 0.41 -23.18 20.24
C LYS A 154 1.47 -24.24 19.91
N LYS A 155 1.10 -25.29 19.17
CA LYS A 155 2.03 -26.36 18.79
C LYS A 155 2.68 -26.12 17.45
N ALA A 156 1.93 -25.48 16.54
CA ALA A 156 2.32 -25.32 15.15
C ALA A 156 3.14 -24.05 14.88
N ALA A 157 3.14 -23.06 15.78
CA ALA A 157 3.74 -21.76 15.55
C ALA A 157 4.38 -21.18 16.81
N THR A 158 5.31 -20.27 16.62
CA THR A 158 5.75 -19.38 17.69
C THR A 158 4.57 -18.50 18.12
N TYR A 159 4.22 -18.58 19.40
CA TYR A 159 3.09 -17.86 19.94
C TYR A 159 3.56 -16.76 20.88
N ARG A 160 3.34 -15.50 20.51
CA ARG A 160 3.79 -14.34 21.27
C ARG A 160 2.61 -13.47 21.68
N THR A 161 2.66 -12.96 22.87
CA THR A 161 1.68 -12.00 23.42
C THR A 161 2.44 -10.76 23.87
N VAL A 162 1.94 -9.60 23.50
CA VAL A 162 2.51 -8.29 23.84
C VAL A 162 1.43 -7.39 24.37
N GLY A 163 1.53 -6.99 25.62
CA GLY A 163 0.75 -5.87 26.15
C GLY A 163 1.48 -4.59 25.76
N ALA A 164 0.91 -3.82 24.86
CA ALA A 164 1.57 -2.65 24.27
C ALA A 164 1.22 -1.34 25.01
N GLY A 165 0.68 -1.44 26.22
CA GLY A 165 0.34 -0.27 27.03
C GLY A 165 -0.85 0.51 26.47
N GLU A 166 -0.70 1.79 26.26
CA GLU A 166 -1.77 2.72 25.88
C GLU A 166 -1.89 2.84 24.36
N ASP A 167 -3.14 2.83 23.85
CA ASP A 167 -3.44 2.96 22.41
C ASP A 167 -3.59 4.42 21.97
N TRP A 168 -2.52 5.16 21.99
CA TRP A 168 -2.52 6.55 21.53
C TRP A 168 -2.77 6.69 20.03
N GLU A 169 -2.25 5.77 19.23
CA GLU A 169 -2.49 5.76 17.79
C GLU A 169 -3.95 5.43 17.44
N GLY A 170 -4.56 4.50 18.16
CA GLY A 170 -5.98 4.20 18.03
C GLY A 170 -6.84 5.38 18.47
N LEU A 171 -6.47 6.08 19.56
CA LEU A 171 -7.14 7.31 19.99
C LEU A 171 -7.06 8.40 18.92
N LYS A 172 -5.89 8.67 18.35
CA LYS A 172 -5.73 9.64 17.25
C LYS A 172 -6.65 9.34 16.08
N LYS A 173 -6.69 8.07 15.64
CA LYS A 173 -7.59 7.64 14.56
C LYS A 173 -9.05 7.90 14.89
N LEU A 174 -9.48 7.56 16.12
CA LEU A 174 -10.86 7.79 16.57
C LEU A 174 -11.22 9.27 16.63
N VAL A 175 -10.32 10.10 17.15
CA VAL A 175 -10.49 11.58 17.17
C VAL A 175 -10.60 12.11 15.74
N GLY A 176 -9.74 11.66 14.82
CA GLY A 176 -9.71 12.11 13.44
C GLY A 176 -11.01 11.87 12.67
N ILE A 177 -11.69 10.76 12.92
CA ILE A 177 -12.98 10.42 12.29
C ILE A 177 -14.20 10.87 13.10
N SER A 178 -13.99 11.44 14.30
CA SER A 178 -15.08 11.90 15.18
C SER A 178 -15.77 13.15 14.62
N PRO A 179 -17.02 13.40 15.01
CA PRO A 179 -17.73 14.64 14.68
C PRO A 179 -17.36 15.83 15.58
N LEU A 180 -16.34 15.71 16.41
CA LEU A 180 -15.92 16.75 17.34
C LEU A 180 -15.46 18.00 16.59
N SER A 181 -15.97 19.16 16.98
CA SER A 181 -15.62 20.45 16.37
C SER A 181 -14.17 20.90 16.67
N ASN A 182 -13.61 20.42 17.77
CA ASN A 182 -12.25 20.74 18.23
C ASN A 182 -11.25 19.60 17.99
N LYS A 183 -11.55 18.67 17.07
CA LYS A 183 -10.69 17.49 16.82
C LYS A 183 -9.26 17.85 16.42
N GLU A 184 -9.08 18.90 15.65
CA GLU A 184 -7.76 19.36 15.19
C GLU A 184 -6.89 19.85 16.35
N GLU A 185 -7.50 20.56 17.30
CA GLU A 185 -6.83 20.98 18.52
C GLU A 185 -6.44 19.79 19.37
N LEU A 186 -7.35 18.81 19.55
CA LEU A 186 -7.07 17.56 20.28
C LEU A 186 -5.93 16.77 19.67
N LEU A 187 -5.92 16.59 18.34
CA LEU A 187 -4.81 15.93 17.64
C LEU A 187 -3.49 16.66 17.84
N SER A 188 -3.50 18.00 17.75
CA SER A 188 -2.31 18.83 17.99
C SER A 188 -1.79 18.69 19.44
N ILE A 189 -2.68 18.54 20.41
CA ILE A 189 -2.30 18.32 21.81
C ILE A 189 -1.64 16.94 21.96
N ILE A 190 -2.25 15.89 21.42
CA ILE A 190 -1.71 14.53 21.49
C ILE A 190 -0.33 14.46 20.83
N ASP A 191 -0.13 15.13 19.69
CA ASP A 191 1.16 15.16 19.00
C ASP A 191 2.25 15.96 19.73
N ARG A 192 1.84 16.97 20.51
CA ARG A 192 2.78 17.83 21.25
C ARG A 192 3.31 17.18 22.52
N TYR A 193 2.52 16.33 23.13
CA TYR A 193 2.87 15.63 24.38
C TYR A 193 3.05 14.15 24.06
N PRO A 194 4.28 13.75 23.62
CA PRO A 194 4.58 12.36 23.41
C PRO A 194 4.36 11.61 24.71
N THR A 195 3.71 10.51 24.61
CA THR A 195 3.41 9.63 25.73
C THR A 195 4.63 8.78 25.99
N ASP A 196 5.17 8.87 27.18
CA ASP A 196 6.27 8.05 27.67
C ASP A 196 5.84 6.58 27.85
#